data_e8accc31952e3177ba0ff0424128f0ec
#
_entry.id   e8accc31952e3177ba0ff0424128f0ec
#
_cell.length_a   1.000
_cell.length_b   1.000
_cell.length_c   1.000
_cell.angle_alpha   90.00
_cell.angle_beta   90.00
_cell.angle_gamma   90.00
#
_symmetry.space_group_name_H-M   'P 1'
#
loop_
_entity.id
_entity.type
_entity.pdbx_description
1 polymer ?
#
loop_
_entity_poly.entity_id
_entity_poly.type
_entity_poly.pdbx_seq_one_letter_code
_entity_poly.pdbx_strand_id
1 'polypeptide(L)'
;MTTAKPDSIWNQTFALLCLAQLFGYAHSALLTPAIPLYVTHLGGSPFLVGVVLASFATTSVLLRPLIGYAADVWTEAGVLASGCLLLGASLLLFFIPIVEVAMIANAVRGIGWAALNTGGYTLLALIAPAMRRAESSGYYSGVQASASILFPAVALWLIDAPLGGFRVVMALSAALAAAGAITSLILGQHAPSGAREPASSGAGRPTWNPFALMDREVLLPSALLFCLNLTYPAMSAFLVLYARTIGIENVAWYFVASGSTSLLARPILGRVGDKIGCGPSVAAGFILELCALLLLAIASGLALVIAAGVLFALGSAIGSATTLALAIQRANPQRRGRAMASFSIAYPLANGAGSLWTGSAVELAGYFWMYVIGAALAAAGLVVTLMNWPNLRNK
;
A
#
# COMPACT_ATOMS: atom_id res chain seq x y z
N MET A 1 20.95 30.06 -29.31
CA MET A 1 20.67 29.02 -28.29
C MET A 1 19.70 29.64 -27.29
N THR A 2 18.42 29.44 -27.49
CA THR A 2 17.38 29.85 -26.53
C THR A 2 17.43 28.89 -25.36
N THR A 3 17.85 29.39 -24.22
CA THR A 3 17.76 28.64 -22.92
C THR A 3 16.29 28.46 -22.60
N ALA A 4 15.73 27.31 -22.96
CA ALA A 4 14.42 26.92 -22.50
C ALA A 4 14.45 26.93 -20.98
N LYS A 5 13.55 27.71 -20.34
CA LYS A 5 13.32 27.66 -18.91
C LYS A 5 13.08 26.19 -18.53
N PRO A 6 13.74 25.67 -17.47
CA PRO A 6 13.48 24.30 -17.04
C PRO A 6 11.99 24.20 -16.74
N ASP A 7 11.29 23.25 -17.37
CA ASP A 7 9.87 23.01 -17.17
C ASP A 7 9.61 22.83 -15.68
N SER A 8 8.78 23.70 -15.11
CA SER A 8 8.45 23.66 -13.70
C SER A 8 7.63 22.39 -13.41
N ILE A 9 8.06 21.57 -12.43
CA ILE A 9 7.26 20.43 -11.95
C ILE A 9 5.94 20.93 -11.37
N TRP A 10 5.99 22.04 -10.64
CA TRP A 10 4.83 22.63 -9.97
C TRP A 10 3.99 23.43 -10.96
N ASN A 11 3.21 22.71 -11.76
CA ASN A 11 2.13 23.26 -12.55
C ASN A 11 0.78 22.86 -11.95
N GLN A 12 -0.29 23.48 -12.41
CA GLN A 12 -1.64 23.22 -11.91
C GLN A 12 -2.04 21.74 -12.03
N THR A 13 -1.69 21.10 -13.13
CA THR A 13 -2.00 19.67 -13.39
C THR A 13 -1.31 18.76 -12.39
N PHE A 14 -0.03 18.98 -12.10
CA PHE A 14 0.72 18.19 -11.13
C PHE A 14 0.22 18.42 -9.69
N ALA A 15 -0.10 19.68 -9.34
CA ALA A 15 -0.67 19.99 -8.03
C ALA A 15 -2.04 19.33 -7.83
N LEU A 16 -2.93 19.36 -8.83
CA LEU A 16 -4.23 18.67 -8.80
C LEU A 16 -4.05 17.16 -8.70
N LEU A 17 -3.09 16.55 -9.41
CA LEU A 17 -2.79 15.14 -9.29
C LEU A 17 -2.34 14.77 -7.88
N CYS A 18 -1.42 15.53 -7.30
CA CYS A 18 -0.95 15.33 -5.92
C CYS A 18 -2.11 15.46 -4.91
N LEU A 19 -2.99 16.42 -5.11
CA LEU A 19 -4.14 16.66 -4.24
C LEU A 19 -5.17 15.52 -4.33
N ALA A 20 -5.48 15.04 -5.53
CA ALA A 20 -6.37 13.90 -5.74
C ALA A 20 -5.81 12.62 -5.06
N GLN A 21 -4.50 12.40 -5.18
CA GLN A 21 -3.83 11.28 -4.50
C GLN A 21 -3.83 11.44 -2.98
N LEU A 22 -3.59 12.65 -2.47
CA LEU A 22 -3.68 12.92 -1.04
C LEU A 22 -5.05 12.50 -0.48
N PHE A 23 -6.12 12.92 -1.13
CA PHE A 23 -7.48 12.61 -0.72
C PHE A 23 -7.79 11.11 -0.79
N GLY A 24 -7.40 10.43 -1.88
CA GLY A 24 -7.60 8.99 -2.03
C GLY A 24 -6.81 8.16 -1.02
N TYR A 25 -5.57 8.54 -0.75
CA TYR A 25 -4.73 7.88 0.27
C TYR A 25 -5.20 8.20 1.68
N ALA A 26 -5.61 9.44 1.98
CA ALA A 26 -6.19 9.83 3.25
C ALA A 26 -7.47 9.05 3.56
N HIS A 27 -8.38 8.90 2.57
CA HIS A 27 -9.54 8.02 2.65
C HIS A 27 -9.14 6.61 3.07
N SER A 28 -8.18 6.01 2.38
CA SER A 28 -7.79 4.63 2.64
C SER A 28 -7.07 4.48 3.98
N ALA A 29 -6.24 5.44 4.36
CA ALA A 29 -5.47 5.44 5.59
C ALA A 29 -6.35 5.57 6.84
N LEU A 30 -7.42 6.40 6.80
CA LEU A 30 -8.43 6.46 7.86
C LEU A 30 -9.05 5.08 8.14
N LEU A 31 -9.29 4.30 7.10
CA LEU A 31 -9.98 3.02 7.20
C LEU A 31 -9.05 1.86 7.60
N THR A 32 -7.74 2.05 7.56
CA THR A 32 -6.77 1.02 7.96
C THR A 32 -7.00 0.51 9.39
N PRO A 33 -7.06 1.37 10.43
CA PRO A 33 -7.41 0.93 11.78
C PRO A 33 -8.93 0.82 12.00
N ALA A 34 -9.75 1.56 11.25
CA ALA A 34 -11.18 1.64 11.49
C ALA A 34 -11.93 0.36 11.09
N ILE A 35 -11.58 -0.28 9.95
CA ILE A 35 -12.27 -1.48 9.48
C ILE A 35 -12.11 -2.67 10.45
N PRO A 36 -10.89 -3.02 10.92
CA PRO A 36 -10.74 -4.08 11.90
C PRO A 36 -11.58 -3.86 13.16
N LEU A 37 -11.53 -2.63 13.71
CA LEU A 37 -12.31 -2.25 14.87
C LEU A 37 -13.83 -2.30 14.61
N TYR A 38 -14.26 -1.86 13.44
CA TYR A 38 -15.66 -1.89 13.05
C TYR A 38 -16.19 -3.33 12.92
N VAL A 39 -15.46 -4.21 12.23
CA VAL A 39 -15.84 -5.62 12.09
C VAL A 39 -15.93 -6.30 13.46
N THR A 40 -14.98 -6.04 14.37
CA THR A 40 -15.01 -6.55 15.74
C THR A 40 -16.21 -5.95 16.52
N HIS A 41 -16.51 -4.66 16.34
CA HIS A 41 -17.68 -4.02 16.95
C HIS A 41 -19.00 -4.64 16.49
N LEU A 42 -19.08 -5.15 15.27
CA LEU A 42 -20.22 -5.91 14.75
C LEU A 42 -20.30 -7.36 15.26
N GLY A 43 -19.38 -7.78 16.13
CA GLY A 43 -19.29 -9.16 16.63
C GLY A 43 -18.54 -10.11 15.69
N GLY A 44 -17.85 -9.59 14.66
CA GLY A 44 -17.00 -10.39 13.77
C GLY A 44 -15.79 -10.95 14.52
N SER A 45 -15.47 -12.22 14.23
CA SER A 45 -14.26 -12.85 14.78
C SER A 45 -12.98 -12.32 14.13
N PRO A 46 -11.81 -12.53 14.72
CA PRO A 46 -10.53 -12.17 14.13
C PRO A 46 -10.31 -12.76 12.73
N PHE A 47 -10.78 -13.98 12.49
CA PHE A 47 -10.76 -14.59 11.15
C PHE A 47 -11.59 -13.78 10.15
N LEU A 48 -12.81 -13.38 10.53
CA LEU A 48 -13.67 -12.54 9.67
C LEU A 48 -13.04 -11.17 9.39
N VAL A 49 -12.35 -10.56 10.35
CA VAL A 49 -11.53 -9.36 10.09
C VAL A 49 -10.51 -9.63 8.99
N GLY A 50 -9.79 -10.76 9.08
CA GLY A 50 -8.83 -11.18 8.06
C GLY A 50 -9.46 -11.35 6.68
N VAL A 51 -10.64 -11.98 6.60
CA VAL A 51 -11.41 -12.20 5.35
C VAL A 51 -11.86 -10.86 4.73
N VAL A 52 -12.38 -9.95 5.56
CA VAL A 52 -12.80 -8.60 5.11
C VAL A 52 -11.62 -7.83 4.54
N LEU A 53 -10.46 -7.87 5.18
CA LEU A 53 -9.25 -7.21 4.67
C LEU A 53 -8.71 -7.89 3.40
N ALA A 54 -8.76 -9.22 3.34
CA ALA A 54 -8.33 -9.98 2.16
C ALA A 54 -9.23 -9.71 0.94
N SER A 55 -10.52 -9.45 1.12
CA SER A 55 -11.44 -9.13 0.03
C SER A 55 -11.01 -7.88 -0.75
N PHE A 56 -10.51 -6.86 -0.06
CA PHE A 56 -9.91 -5.66 -0.69
C PHE A 56 -8.69 -6.00 -1.54
N ALA A 57 -7.76 -6.78 -0.99
CA ALA A 57 -6.55 -7.17 -1.70
C ALA A 57 -6.87 -8.03 -2.93
N THR A 58 -7.78 -8.98 -2.79
CA THR A 58 -8.21 -9.90 -3.85
C THR A 58 -8.80 -9.14 -5.04
N THR A 59 -9.76 -8.25 -4.80
CA THR A 59 -10.39 -7.48 -5.90
C THR A 59 -9.42 -6.48 -6.52
N SER A 60 -8.54 -5.87 -5.72
CA SER A 60 -7.49 -4.96 -6.19
C SER A 60 -6.50 -5.66 -7.15
N VAL A 61 -6.20 -6.95 -6.93
CA VAL A 61 -5.32 -7.72 -7.80
C VAL A 61 -6.07 -8.25 -9.03
N LEU A 62 -7.21 -8.92 -8.81
CA LEU A 62 -7.92 -9.62 -9.88
C LEU A 62 -8.45 -8.67 -10.96
N LEU A 63 -8.92 -7.48 -10.57
CA LEU A 63 -9.48 -6.52 -11.52
C LEU A 63 -8.47 -5.52 -12.10
N ARG A 64 -7.21 -5.59 -11.68
CA ARG A 64 -6.16 -4.70 -12.18
C ARG A 64 -5.98 -4.73 -13.71
N PRO A 65 -6.04 -5.90 -14.40
CA PRO A 65 -5.97 -5.93 -15.87
C PRO A 65 -7.13 -5.21 -16.55
N LEU A 66 -8.35 -5.33 -16.01
CA LEU A 66 -9.54 -4.64 -16.54
C LEU A 66 -9.43 -3.12 -16.35
N ILE A 67 -8.92 -2.70 -15.20
CA ILE A 67 -8.70 -1.28 -14.90
C ILE A 67 -7.60 -0.71 -15.79
N GLY A 68 -6.54 -1.46 -16.05
CA GLY A 68 -5.50 -1.09 -17.01
C GLY A 68 -6.08 -0.89 -18.40
N TYR A 69 -6.89 -1.83 -18.89
CA TYR A 69 -7.61 -1.69 -20.14
C TYR A 69 -8.56 -0.48 -20.17
N ALA A 70 -9.28 -0.23 -19.07
CA ALA A 70 -10.12 0.96 -18.95
C ALA A 70 -9.31 2.26 -19.04
N ALA A 71 -8.09 2.29 -18.50
CA ALA A 71 -7.18 3.43 -18.62
C ALA A 71 -6.70 3.65 -20.07
N ASP A 72 -6.57 2.58 -20.85
CA ASP A 72 -6.20 2.65 -22.27
C ASP A 72 -7.37 3.13 -23.16
N VAL A 73 -8.63 2.80 -22.79
CA VAL A 73 -9.84 3.12 -23.60
C VAL A 73 -10.45 4.46 -23.17
N TRP A 74 -10.46 4.76 -21.87
CA TRP A 74 -10.97 6.01 -21.32
C TRP A 74 -9.85 7.05 -21.18
N THR A 75 -10.06 8.03 -20.28
CA THR A 75 -9.02 8.97 -19.88
C THR A 75 -8.43 8.53 -18.54
N GLU A 76 -7.15 8.74 -18.36
CA GLU A 76 -6.44 8.42 -17.12
C GLU A 76 -7.06 9.16 -15.92
N ALA A 77 -7.46 10.42 -16.12
CA ALA A 77 -8.19 11.21 -15.13
C ALA A 77 -9.59 10.65 -14.85
N GLY A 78 -10.27 10.09 -15.86
CA GLY A 78 -11.55 9.42 -15.71
C GLY A 78 -11.44 8.15 -14.89
N VAL A 79 -10.39 7.35 -15.10
CA VAL A 79 -10.11 6.16 -14.27
C VAL A 79 -9.77 6.56 -12.83
N LEU A 80 -8.99 7.61 -12.64
CA LEU A 80 -8.67 8.14 -11.31
C LEU A 80 -9.95 8.62 -10.59
N ALA A 81 -10.80 9.38 -11.26
CA ALA A 81 -12.06 9.86 -10.71
C ALA A 81 -13.03 8.74 -10.37
N SER A 82 -13.17 7.73 -11.26
CA SER A 82 -14.00 6.55 -11.00
C SER A 82 -13.50 5.75 -9.81
N GLY A 83 -12.17 5.68 -9.63
CA GLY A 83 -11.54 5.08 -8.45
C GLY A 83 -11.98 5.78 -7.18
N CYS A 84 -11.86 7.11 -7.11
CA CYS A 84 -12.31 7.90 -5.96
C CYS A 84 -13.82 7.76 -5.70
N LEU A 85 -14.64 7.76 -6.76
CA LEU A 85 -16.10 7.56 -6.64
C LEU A 85 -16.43 6.17 -6.06
N LEU A 86 -15.79 5.11 -6.53
CA LEU A 86 -15.98 3.76 -6.01
C LEU A 86 -15.54 3.65 -4.54
N LEU A 87 -14.42 4.28 -4.18
CA LEU A 87 -13.96 4.37 -2.80
C LEU A 87 -15.02 5.04 -1.91
N GLY A 88 -15.59 6.16 -2.34
CA GLY A 88 -16.63 6.88 -1.61
C GLY A 88 -17.94 6.10 -1.56
N ALA A 89 -18.42 5.59 -2.71
CA ALA A 89 -19.69 4.85 -2.80
C ALA A 89 -19.68 3.57 -1.96
N SER A 90 -18.55 2.88 -1.85
CA SER A 90 -18.43 1.68 -1.02
C SER A 90 -18.75 1.94 0.46
N LEU A 91 -18.55 3.17 0.94
CA LEU A 91 -18.83 3.54 2.33
C LEU A 91 -20.33 3.56 2.64
N LEU A 92 -21.18 3.73 1.65
CA LEU A 92 -22.62 3.64 1.85
C LEU A 92 -23.04 2.24 2.34
N LEU A 93 -22.29 1.21 1.93
CA LEU A 93 -22.54 -0.15 2.40
C LEU A 93 -22.14 -0.36 3.87
N PHE A 94 -21.15 0.38 4.39
CA PHE A 94 -20.74 0.30 5.80
C PHE A 94 -21.79 0.87 6.76
N PHE A 95 -22.82 1.60 6.28
CA PHE A 95 -23.95 2.00 7.12
C PHE A 95 -24.91 0.84 7.44
N ILE A 96 -24.78 -0.27 6.72
CA ILE A 96 -25.50 -1.51 7.02
C ILE A 96 -24.62 -2.33 7.99
N PRO A 97 -25.03 -2.50 9.27
CA PRO A 97 -24.18 -3.06 10.30
C PRO A 97 -24.13 -4.61 10.25
N ILE A 98 -23.65 -5.14 9.14
CA ILE A 98 -23.54 -6.59 8.86
C ILE A 98 -22.14 -6.87 8.34
N VAL A 99 -21.46 -7.89 8.87
CA VAL A 99 -20.05 -8.20 8.53
C VAL A 99 -19.89 -8.58 7.05
N GLU A 100 -20.84 -9.35 6.50
CA GLU A 100 -20.84 -9.76 5.09
C GLU A 100 -20.96 -8.54 4.16
N VAL A 101 -21.76 -7.54 4.56
CA VAL A 101 -21.86 -6.28 3.81
C VAL A 101 -20.57 -5.48 3.90
N ALA A 102 -19.92 -5.45 5.07
CA ALA A 102 -18.61 -4.83 5.24
C ALA A 102 -17.55 -5.52 4.36
N MET A 103 -17.62 -6.83 4.17
CA MET A 103 -16.77 -7.58 3.25
C MET A 103 -16.99 -7.14 1.79
N ILE A 104 -18.23 -7.05 1.35
CA ILE A 104 -18.60 -6.58 -0.01
C ILE A 104 -18.12 -5.12 -0.18
N ALA A 105 -18.38 -4.26 0.79
CA ALA A 105 -17.93 -2.88 0.79
C ALA A 105 -16.41 -2.78 0.61
N ASN A 106 -15.67 -3.59 1.35
CA ASN A 106 -14.21 -3.60 1.28
C ASN A 106 -13.70 -4.18 -0.05
N ALA A 107 -14.41 -5.16 -0.64
CA ALA A 107 -14.13 -5.66 -1.99
C ALA A 107 -14.33 -4.56 -3.05
N VAL A 108 -15.41 -3.79 -2.99
CA VAL A 108 -15.64 -2.63 -3.88
C VAL A 108 -14.55 -1.58 -3.71
N ARG A 109 -14.12 -1.30 -2.46
CA ARG A 109 -12.99 -0.41 -2.18
C ARG A 109 -11.70 -0.89 -2.86
N GLY A 110 -11.45 -2.19 -2.89
CA GLY A 110 -10.29 -2.76 -3.58
C GLY A 110 -10.26 -2.42 -5.08
N ILE A 111 -11.42 -2.42 -5.73
CA ILE A 111 -11.55 -1.99 -7.14
C ILE A 111 -11.22 -0.50 -7.26
N GLY A 112 -11.83 0.34 -6.41
CA GLY A 112 -11.58 1.78 -6.39
C GLY A 112 -10.10 2.12 -6.14
N TRP A 113 -9.46 1.38 -5.23
CA TRP A 113 -8.03 1.53 -4.94
C TRP A 113 -7.14 1.19 -6.13
N ALA A 114 -7.46 0.11 -6.85
CA ALA A 114 -6.72 -0.25 -8.05
C ALA A 114 -6.87 0.82 -9.15
N ALA A 115 -8.06 1.38 -9.34
CA ALA A 115 -8.33 2.46 -10.29
C ALA A 115 -7.61 3.76 -9.90
N LEU A 116 -7.67 4.16 -8.63
CA LEU A 116 -6.95 5.31 -8.08
C LEU A 116 -5.45 5.23 -8.40
N ASN A 117 -4.84 4.08 -8.11
CA ASN A 117 -3.40 3.90 -8.31
C ASN A 117 -3.04 3.82 -9.81
N THR A 118 -3.79 3.07 -10.60
CA THR A 118 -3.52 2.94 -12.04
C THR A 118 -3.64 4.28 -12.73
N GLY A 119 -4.76 4.99 -12.57
CA GLY A 119 -4.96 6.31 -13.16
C GLY A 119 -3.92 7.33 -12.69
N GLY A 120 -3.60 7.32 -11.39
CA GLY A 120 -2.64 8.25 -10.82
C GLY A 120 -1.21 8.06 -11.33
N TYR A 121 -0.71 6.82 -11.38
CA TYR A 121 0.64 6.56 -11.90
C TYR A 121 0.74 6.77 -13.41
N THR A 122 -0.31 6.47 -14.16
CA THR A 122 -0.32 6.74 -15.61
C THR A 122 -0.31 8.24 -15.90
N LEU A 123 -1.13 9.02 -15.19
CA LEU A 123 -1.10 10.48 -15.28
C LEU A 123 0.26 11.07 -14.88
N LEU A 124 0.85 10.60 -13.80
CA LEU A 124 2.19 11.02 -13.39
C LEU A 124 3.21 10.79 -14.52
N ALA A 125 3.16 9.63 -15.16
CA ALA A 125 4.07 9.31 -16.26
C ALA A 125 3.90 10.23 -17.48
N LEU A 126 2.67 10.72 -17.73
CA LEU A 126 2.33 11.63 -18.83
C LEU A 126 2.76 13.07 -18.55
N ILE A 127 2.50 13.58 -17.32
CA ILE A 127 2.70 15.00 -16.99
C ILE A 127 4.07 15.32 -16.42
N ALA A 128 4.82 14.32 -15.93
CA ALA A 128 6.14 14.53 -15.35
C ALA A 128 7.17 14.91 -16.43
N PRO A 129 7.89 16.05 -16.31
CA PRO A 129 8.93 16.42 -17.24
C PRO A 129 9.98 15.32 -17.38
N ALA A 130 10.38 15.01 -18.62
CA ALA A 130 11.26 13.86 -18.91
C ALA A 130 12.56 13.88 -18.09
N MET A 131 13.17 15.07 -17.90
CA MET A 131 14.42 15.26 -17.15
C MET A 131 14.23 15.27 -15.62
N ARG A 132 12.99 15.35 -15.12
CA ARG A 132 12.67 15.47 -13.69
C ARG A 132 11.66 14.43 -13.20
N ARG A 133 11.53 13.30 -13.90
CA ARG A 133 10.59 12.23 -13.56
C ARG A 133 10.83 11.66 -12.17
N ALA A 134 12.10 11.45 -11.78
CA ALA A 134 12.44 10.94 -10.47
C ALA A 134 12.02 11.91 -9.35
N GLU A 135 12.25 13.20 -9.54
CA GLU A 135 11.86 14.23 -8.59
C GLU A 135 10.32 14.35 -8.47
N SER A 136 9.61 14.33 -9.60
CA SER A 136 8.14 14.32 -9.63
C SER A 136 7.57 13.10 -8.90
N SER A 137 8.14 11.91 -9.13
CA SER A 137 7.75 10.69 -8.44
C SER A 137 8.04 10.76 -6.94
N GLY A 138 9.11 11.44 -6.54
CA GLY A 138 9.46 11.68 -5.14
C GLY A 138 8.40 12.51 -4.42
N TYR A 139 7.98 13.65 -4.99
CA TYR A 139 6.90 14.47 -4.43
C TYR A 139 5.57 13.72 -4.37
N TYR A 140 5.21 13.04 -5.44
CA TYR A 140 3.98 12.23 -5.53
C TYR A 140 3.95 11.14 -4.44
N SER A 141 5.03 10.40 -4.26
CA SER A 141 5.14 9.37 -3.21
C SER A 141 5.18 9.98 -1.81
N GLY A 142 5.78 11.17 -1.65
CA GLY A 142 5.79 11.91 -0.39
C GLY A 142 4.38 12.30 0.06
N VAL A 143 3.54 12.74 -0.86
CA VAL A 143 2.13 13.05 -0.60
C VAL A 143 1.36 11.79 -0.15
N GLN A 144 1.55 10.66 -0.81
CA GLN A 144 0.95 9.38 -0.42
C GLN A 144 1.40 8.94 0.99
N ALA A 145 2.69 9.09 1.27
CA ALA A 145 3.25 8.74 2.57
C ALA A 145 2.71 9.63 3.69
N SER A 146 2.58 10.94 3.46
CA SER A 146 2.04 11.88 4.47
C SER A 146 0.62 11.51 4.90
N ALA A 147 -0.23 11.11 3.94
CA ALA A 147 -1.56 10.61 4.25
C ALA A 147 -1.52 9.34 5.12
N SER A 148 -0.64 8.40 4.80
CA SER A 148 -0.51 7.14 5.54
C SER A 148 0.06 7.31 6.95
N ILE A 149 0.72 8.43 7.25
CA ILE A 149 1.23 8.76 8.58
C ILE A 149 0.12 9.38 9.45
N LEU A 150 -0.57 10.37 8.92
CA LEU A 150 -1.46 11.23 9.70
C LEU A 150 -2.84 10.60 9.90
N PHE A 151 -3.43 10.08 8.86
CA PHE A 151 -4.84 9.71 8.86
C PHE A 151 -5.19 8.45 9.68
N PRO A 152 -4.35 7.43 9.85
CA PRO A 152 -4.63 6.36 10.81
C PRO A 152 -4.73 6.86 12.26
N ALA A 153 -3.87 7.80 12.66
CA ALA A 153 -3.94 8.42 13.98
C ALA A 153 -5.21 9.27 14.15
N VAL A 154 -5.56 10.06 13.12
CA VAL A 154 -6.81 10.84 13.10
C VAL A 154 -8.03 9.91 13.22
N ALA A 155 -8.04 8.77 12.54
CA ALA A 155 -9.13 7.81 12.64
C ALA A 155 -9.31 7.29 14.07
N LEU A 156 -8.24 6.93 14.75
CA LEU A 156 -8.29 6.43 16.12
C LEU A 156 -8.76 7.51 17.09
N TRP A 157 -8.23 8.73 16.98
CA TRP A 157 -8.70 9.86 17.80
C TRP A 157 -10.18 10.16 17.58
N LEU A 158 -10.67 10.07 16.34
CA LEU A 158 -12.09 10.29 16.04
C LEU A 158 -12.97 9.13 16.54
N ILE A 159 -12.49 7.88 16.50
CA ILE A 159 -13.26 6.74 17.02
C ILE A 159 -13.44 6.87 18.53
N ASP A 160 -12.41 7.30 19.25
CA ASP A 160 -12.38 7.39 20.70
C ASP A 160 -12.91 8.73 21.24
N ALA A 161 -13.20 9.71 20.36
CA ALA A 161 -13.74 11.02 20.76
C ALA A 161 -15.20 10.92 21.26
N PRO A 162 -15.63 11.75 22.25
CA PRO A 162 -16.98 11.70 22.82
C PRO A 162 -18.11 11.91 21.80
N LEU A 163 -17.89 12.76 20.79
CA LEU A 163 -18.83 13.02 19.68
C LEU A 163 -18.42 12.31 18.39
N GLY A 164 -17.49 11.35 18.48
CA GLY A 164 -16.89 10.64 17.37
C GLY A 164 -17.58 9.32 17.07
N GLY A 165 -16.75 8.34 16.70
CA GLY A 165 -17.15 6.97 16.41
C GLY A 165 -17.01 6.61 14.92
N PHE A 166 -17.35 5.37 14.60
CA PHE A 166 -17.18 4.84 13.23
C PHE A 166 -17.91 5.66 12.15
N ARG A 167 -19.11 6.19 12.47
CA ARG A 167 -19.89 6.99 11.51
C ARG A 167 -19.17 8.27 11.10
N VAL A 168 -18.51 8.94 12.05
CA VAL A 168 -17.74 10.16 11.78
C VAL A 168 -16.53 9.85 10.90
N VAL A 169 -15.80 8.77 11.20
CA VAL A 169 -14.65 8.33 10.39
C VAL A 169 -15.10 7.96 8.97
N MET A 170 -16.21 7.25 8.82
CA MET A 170 -16.79 6.88 7.53
C MET A 170 -17.24 8.12 6.74
N ALA A 171 -17.91 9.07 7.39
CA ALA A 171 -18.35 10.32 6.76
C ALA A 171 -17.15 11.18 6.30
N LEU A 172 -16.12 11.34 7.15
CA LEU A 172 -14.90 12.05 6.77
C LEU A 172 -14.19 11.34 5.61
N SER A 173 -14.11 10.01 5.66
CA SER A 173 -13.51 9.21 4.61
C SER A 173 -14.29 9.36 3.28
N ALA A 174 -15.63 9.39 3.31
CA ALA A 174 -16.47 9.64 2.16
C ALA A 174 -16.26 11.06 1.58
N ALA A 175 -16.17 12.06 2.44
CA ALA A 175 -15.88 13.45 2.05
C ALA A 175 -14.52 13.57 1.35
N LEU A 176 -13.49 12.90 1.88
CA LEU A 176 -12.17 12.86 1.25
C LEU A 176 -12.21 12.15 -0.12
N ALA A 177 -12.91 11.02 -0.23
CA ALA A 177 -13.08 10.35 -1.53
C ALA A 177 -13.83 11.22 -2.54
N ALA A 178 -14.88 11.92 -2.11
CA ALA A 178 -15.61 12.87 -2.95
C ALA A 178 -14.72 14.06 -3.39
N ALA A 179 -13.93 14.61 -2.47
CA ALA A 179 -12.96 15.65 -2.80
C ALA A 179 -11.91 15.14 -3.81
N GLY A 180 -11.44 13.92 -3.64
CA GLY A 180 -10.55 13.25 -4.61
C GLY A 180 -11.19 13.08 -5.99
N ALA A 181 -12.47 12.69 -6.05
CA ALA A 181 -13.22 12.56 -7.30
C ALA A 181 -13.38 13.92 -7.99
N ILE A 182 -13.81 14.96 -7.26
CA ILE A 182 -13.96 16.33 -7.80
C ILE A 182 -12.61 16.83 -8.32
N THR A 183 -11.56 16.69 -7.54
CA THR A 183 -10.20 17.11 -7.95
C THR A 183 -9.74 16.37 -9.20
N SER A 184 -10.05 15.07 -9.31
CA SER A 184 -9.71 14.26 -10.49
C SER A 184 -10.50 14.68 -11.74
N LEU A 185 -11.77 15.08 -11.60
CA LEU A 185 -12.59 15.62 -12.70
C LEU A 185 -12.06 16.98 -13.18
N ILE A 186 -11.68 17.87 -12.25
CA ILE A 186 -11.05 19.15 -12.60
C ILE A 186 -9.71 18.90 -13.29
N LEU A 187 -8.91 17.94 -12.79
CA LEU A 187 -7.66 17.53 -13.42
C LEU A 187 -7.87 17.08 -14.86
N GLY A 188 -8.94 16.33 -15.14
CA GLY A 188 -9.27 15.86 -16.49
C GLY A 188 -9.53 16.99 -17.49
N GLN A 189 -9.96 18.18 -17.03
CA GLN A 189 -10.16 19.36 -17.89
C GLN A 189 -8.82 20.06 -18.24
N HIS A 190 -7.79 19.89 -17.42
CA HIS A 190 -6.49 20.54 -17.55
C HIS A 190 -5.37 19.59 -18.03
N ALA A 191 -5.60 18.29 -17.93
CA ALA A 191 -4.63 17.30 -18.39
C ALA A 191 -4.48 17.39 -19.92
N PRO A 192 -3.25 17.34 -20.45
CA PRO A 192 -3.05 17.27 -21.88
C PRO A 192 -3.83 16.06 -22.41
N SER A 193 -4.76 16.31 -23.30
CA SER A 193 -5.33 15.23 -24.11
C SER A 193 -4.18 14.68 -24.95
N GLY A 194 -3.45 13.72 -24.43
CA GLY A 194 -2.43 13.05 -25.22
C GLY A 194 -3.09 12.60 -26.49
N ALA A 195 -2.56 13.07 -27.64
CA ALA A 195 -2.93 12.49 -28.92
C ALA A 195 -2.65 11.00 -28.78
N ARG A 196 -3.71 10.23 -28.51
CA ARG A 196 -3.63 8.79 -28.51
C ARG A 196 -3.17 8.38 -29.90
N GLU A 197 -1.90 8.04 -30.05
CA GLU A 197 -1.61 7.07 -31.09
C GLU A 197 -2.50 5.88 -30.76
N PRO A 198 -3.43 5.48 -31.66
CA PRO A 198 -4.23 4.30 -31.44
C PRO A 198 -3.24 3.20 -31.10
N ALA A 199 -3.42 2.60 -29.90
CA ALA A 199 -2.55 1.52 -29.41
C ALA A 199 -2.25 0.67 -30.62
N SER A 200 -0.97 0.66 -31.01
CA SER A 200 -0.51 0.03 -32.25
C SER A 200 -1.25 -1.29 -32.37
N SER A 201 -1.89 -1.51 -33.51
CA SER A 201 -2.84 -2.59 -33.81
C SER A 201 -2.34 -4.05 -33.58
N GLY A 202 -1.35 -4.20 -32.71
CA GLY A 202 -0.79 -5.42 -32.19
C GLY A 202 -1.08 -5.72 -30.71
N ALA A 203 -1.71 -4.81 -29.95
CA ALA A 203 -2.21 -5.16 -28.63
C ALA A 203 -3.51 -5.95 -28.78
N GLY A 204 -3.39 -7.25 -29.02
CA GLY A 204 -4.51 -8.19 -29.01
C GLY A 204 -5.32 -8.00 -27.73
N ARG A 205 -6.66 -8.24 -27.81
CA ARG A 205 -7.57 -8.27 -26.66
C ARG A 205 -6.86 -8.89 -25.47
N PRO A 206 -6.93 -8.31 -24.27
CA PRO A 206 -6.25 -8.82 -23.10
C PRO A 206 -6.65 -10.28 -22.91
N THR A 207 -5.75 -11.19 -23.25
CA THR A 207 -5.95 -12.60 -22.94
C THR A 207 -5.75 -12.74 -21.44
N TRP A 208 -6.80 -13.13 -20.75
CA TRP A 208 -6.83 -13.37 -19.32
C TRP A 208 -5.93 -14.61 -19.00
N ASN A 209 -4.63 -14.40 -19.07
CA ASN A 209 -3.68 -15.40 -18.62
C ASN A 209 -2.84 -14.78 -17.49
N PRO A 210 -3.23 -14.99 -16.23
CA PRO A 210 -2.50 -14.45 -15.08
C PRO A 210 -1.05 -14.93 -15.02
N PHE A 211 -0.76 -16.11 -15.56
CA PHE A 211 0.61 -16.66 -15.66
C PHE A 211 1.45 -16.00 -16.76
N ALA A 212 0.82 -15.45 -17.79
CA ALA A 212 1.53 -14.67 -18.80
C ALA A 212 2.05 -13.33 -18.29
N LEU A 213 1.53 -12.86 -17.13
CA LEU A 213 1.99 -11.63 -16.47
C LEU A 213 3.24 -11.87 -15.61
N MET A 214 3.57 -13.11 -15.23
CA MET A 214 4.73 -13.41 -14.40
C MET A 214 6.01 -13.42 -15.24
N ASP A 215 6.85 -12.42 -15.02
CA ASP A 215 8.18 -12.35 -15.61
C ASP A 215 9.17 -13.08 -14.70
N ARG A 216 9.82 -14.13 -15.24
CA ARG A 216 10.75 -14.98 -14.46
C ARG A 216 11.95 -14.22 -13.92
N GLU A 217 12.37 -13.16 -14.58
CA GLU A 217 13.55 -12.37 -14.19
C GLU A 217 13.34 -11.63 -12.86
N VAL A 218 12.09 -11.21 -12.57
CA VAL A 218 11.73 -10.50 -11.34
C VAL A 218 11.06 -11.39 -10.28
N LEU A 219 11.04 -12.71 -10.49
CA LEU A 219 10.37 -13.63 -9.57
C LEU A 219 11.00 -13.60 -8.16
N LEU A 220 12.33 -13.60 -8.09
CA LEU A 220 13.04 -13.54 -6.79
C LEU A 220 12.79 -12.23 -6.05
N PRO A 221 12.97 -11.02 -6.63
CA PRO A 221 12.62 -9.79 -5.92
C PRO A 221 11.13 -9.71 -5.56
N SER A 222 10.22 -10.27 -6.38
CA SER A 222 8.80 -10.33 -6.06
C SER A 222 8.51 -11.25 -4.87
N ALA A 223 9.17 -12.41 -4.80
CA ALA A 223 9.04 -13.32 -3.67
C ALA A 223 9.58 -12.71 -2.36
N LEU A 224 10.72 -12.02 -2.42
CA LEU A 224 11.27 -11.30 -1.27
C LEU A 224 10.34 -10.17 -0.81
N LEU A 225 9.79 -9.39 -1.74
CA LEU A 225 8.81 -8.35 -1.43
C LEU A 225 7.53 -8.94 -0.83
N PHE A 226 7.07 -10.08 -1.36
CA PHE A 226 5.92 -10.80 -0.81
C PHE A 226 6.19 -11.22 0.64
N CYS A 227 7.33 -11.85 0.93
CA CYS A 227 7.69 -12.26 2.29
C CYS A 227 7.78 -11.08 3.26
N LEU A 228 8.40 -9.95 2.85
CA LEU A 228 8.48 -8.72 3.65
C LEU A 228 7.11 -8.12 3.97
N ASN A 229 6.14 -8.23 3.07
CA ASN A 229 4.83 -7.62 3.28
C ASN A 229 3.78 -8.60 3.84
N LEU A 230 4.12 -9.87 3.97
CA LEU A 230 3.21 -10.90 4.49
C LEU A 230 2.83 -10.65 5.96
N THR A 231 3.71 -10.02 6.73
CA THR A 231 3.50 -9.67 8.15
C THR A 231 2.88 -8.27 8.34
N TYR A 232 2.74 -7.48 7.27
CA TYR A 232 2.23 -6.11 7.35
C TYR A 232 0.83 -6.00 7.99
N PRO A 233 -0.17 -6.87 7.72
CA PRO A 233 -1.47 -6.80 8.37
C PRO A 233 -1.41 -6.98 9.89
N ALA A 234 -0.49 -7.81 10.40
CA ALA A 234 -0.26 -7.97 11.84
C ALA A 234 0.20 -6.67 12.49
N MET A 235 0.97 -5.85 11.76
CA MET A 235 1.55 -4.59 12.21
C MET A 235 0.66 -3.37 11.96
N SER A 236 -0.35 -3.47 11.09
CA SER A 236 -1.20 -2.32 10.73
C SER A 236 -2.63 -2.46 11.25
N ALA A 237 -3.30 -3.54 10.91
CA ALA A 237 -4.71 -3.77 11.22
C ALA A 237 -4.91 -4.47 12.56
N PHE A 238 -4.22 -5.59 12.76
CA PHE A 238 -4.40 -6.42 13.96
C PHE A 238 -3.69 -5.85 15.19
N LEU A 239 -2.66 -5.02 15.02
CA LEU A 239 -2.01 -4.32 16.12
C LEU A 239 -3.01 -3.46 16.91
N VAL A 240 -3.94 -2.80 16.24
CA VAL A 240 -4.93 -1.94 16.91
C VAL A 240 -5.86 -2.77 17.79
N LEU A 241 -6.27 -3.95 17.31
CA LEU A 241 -7.06 -4.89 18.09
C LEU A 241 -6.26 -5.41 19.30
N TYR A 242 -5.02 -5.82 19.08
CA TYR A 242 -4.12 -6.26 20.14
C TYR A 242 -3.91 -5.19 21.21
N ALA A 243 -3.59 -3.96 20.81
CA ALA A 243 -3.36 -2.87 21.73
C ALA A 243 -4.55 -2.63 22.67
N ARG A 244 -5.77 -2.75 22.16
CA ARG A 244 -6.99 -2.65 22.98
C ARG A 244 -7.13 -3.81 23.97
N THR A 245 -6.72 -5.04 23.60
CA THR A 245 -6.78 -6.18 24.54
C THR A 245 -5.81 -6.05 25.71
N ILE A 246 -4.70 -5.36 25.52
CA ILE A 246 -3.70 -5.10 26.58
C ILE A 246 -3.86 -3.70 27.23
N GLY A 247 -5.00 -3.02 26.99
CA GLY A 247 -5.36 -1.76 27.66
C GLY A 247 -4.57 -0.53 27.18
N ILE A 248 -4.01 -0.53 25.97
CA ILE A 248 -3.32 0.65 25.42
C ILE A 248 -4.35 1.56 24.72
N GLU A 249 -4.64 2.72 25.31
CA GLU A 249 -5.61 3.69 24.79
C GLU A 249 -5.04 4.54 23.65
N ASN A 250 -3.77 4.94 23.71
CA ASN A 250 -3.16 5.92 22.80
C ASN A 250 -2.36 5.28 21.65
N VAL A 251 -2.86 4.20 21.05
CA VAL A 251 -2.16 3.48 19.96
C VAL A 251 -1.95 4.34 18.70
N ALA A 252 -2.63 5.47 18.57
CA ALA A 252 -2.43 6.44 17.50
C ALA A 252 -0.96 6.87 17.36
N TRP A 253 -0.23 7.01 18.47
CA TRP A 253 1.20 7.35 18.46
C TRP A 253 2.10 6.32 17.77
N TYR A 254 1.67 5.06 17.74
CA TYR A 254 2.35 4.03 16.96
C TYR A 254 2.37 4.40 15.46
N PHE A 255 1.23 4.82 14.90
CA PHE A 255 1.14 5.17 13.48
C PHE A 255 1.95 6.43 13.15
N VAL A 256 1.93 7.42 14.04
CA VAL A 256 2.74 8.63 13.88
C VAL A 256 4.23 8.28 13.91
N ALA A 257 4.68 7.49 14.89
CA ALA A 257 6.09 7.14 15.02
C ALA A 257 6.57 6.24 13.88
N SER A 258 5.85 5.16 13.55
CA SER A 258 6.23 4.23 12.49
C SER A 258 6.16 4.89 11.11
N GLY A 259 5.12 5.70 10.86
CA GLY A 259 4.96 6.42 9.62
C GLY A 259 6.05 7.48 9.41
N SER A 260 6.33 8.30 10.42
CA SER A 260 7.42 9.29 10.37
C SER A 260 8.77 8.62 10.18
N THR A 261 9.02 7.51 10.88
CA THR A 261 10.24 6.71 10.68
C THR A 261 10.34 6.21 9.24
N SER A 262 9.27 5.65 8.68
CA SER A 262 9.26 5.15 7.30
C SER A 262 9.56 6.26 6.28
N LEU A 263 9.00 7.47 6.49
CA LEU A 263 9.22 8.61 5.60
C LEU A 263 10.68 9.09 5.65
N LEU A 264 11.21 9.28 6.86
CA LEU A 264 12.57 9.81 7.06
C LEU A 264 13.65 8.78 6.73
N ALA A 265 13.38 7.51 6.99
CA ALA A 265 14.35 6.44 6.78
C ALA A 265 14.56 6.09 5.31
N ARG A 266 13.54 6.18 4.46
CA ARG A 266 13.61 5.75 3.04
C ARG A 266 14.79 6.37 2.27
N PRO A 267 15.01 7.70 2.26
CA PRO A 267 16.12 8.28 1.52
C PRO A 267 17.50 7.93 2.11
N ILE A 268 17.56 7.70 3.42
CA ILE A 268 18.80 7.35 4.13
C ILE A 268 19.14 5.89 3.87
N LEU A 269 18.17 5.00 4.12
CA LEU A 269 18.34 3.56 3.98
C LEU A 269 18.49 3.12 2.52
N GLY A 270 17.90 3.85 1.56
CA GLY A 270 18.18 3.64 0.14
C GLY A 270 19.67 3.80 -0.18
N ARG A 271 20.29 4.90 0.28
CA ARG A 271 21.73 5.14 0.11
C ARG A 271 22.61 4.13 0.85
N VAL A 272 22.16 3.68 2.02
CA VAL A 272 22.85 2.61 2.77
C VAL A 272 22.76 1.30 1.99
N GLY A 273 21.58 0.96 1.48
CA GLY A 273 21.37 -0.23 0.66
C GLY A 273 22.26 -0.29 -0.58
N ASP A 274 22.44 0.85 -1.26
CA ASP A 274 23.34 0.96 -2.41
C ASP A 274 24.82 0.68 -2.04
N LYS A 275 25.23 1.03 -0.81
CA LYS A 275 26.59 0.82 -0.34
C LYS A 275 26.86 -0.60 0.14
N ILE A 276 25.96 -1.18 0.91
CA ILE A 276 26.16 -2.52 1.51
C ILE A 276 25.73 -3.67 0.61
N GLY A 277 24.99 -3.35 -0.47
CA GLY A 277 24.51 -4.31 -1.44
C GLY A 277 23.16 -4.92 -1.10
N CYS A 278 22.56 -5.61 -2.09
CA CYS A 278 21.17 -6.10 -2.02
C CYS A 278 21.00 -7.18 -0.95
N GLY A 279 21.85 -8.19 -0.90
CA GLY A 279 21.74 -9.30 0.05
C GLY A 279 21.72 -8.84 1.51
N PRO A 280 22.75 -8.11 1.99
CA PRO A 280 22.78 -7.60 3.35
C PRO A 280 21.62 -6.68 3.70
N SER A 281 21.17 -5.84 2.76
CA SER A 281 20.04 -4.91 2.97
C SER A 281 18.73 -5.63 3.19
N VAL A 282 18.41 -6.64 2.37
CA VAL A 282 17.20 -7.44 2.51
C VAL A 282 17.26 -8.29 3.80
N ALA A 283 18.42 -8.87 4.11
CA ALA A 283 18.63 -9.61 5.35
C ALA A 283 18.41 -8.72 6.60
N ALA A 284 18.97 -7.49 6.59
CA ALA A 284 18.75 -6.52 7.66
C ALA A 284 17.26 -6.16 7.79
N GLY A 285 16.54 -6.02 6.66
CA GLY A 285 15.10 -5.83 6.64
C GLY A 285 14.35 -6.91 7.41
N PHE A 286 14.59 -8.17 7.09
CA PHE A 286 13.96 -9.30 7.79
C PHE A 286 14.37 -9.42 9.25
N ILE A 287 15.62 -9.13 9.62
CA ILE A 287 16.06 -9.14 11.01
C ILE A 287 15.32 -8.07 11.82
N LEU A 288 15.17 -6.86 11.29
CA LEU A 288 14.44 -5.79 11.95
C LEU A 288 12.96 -6.12 12.09
N GLU A 289 12.32 -6.71 11.07
CA GLU A 289 10.93 -7.17 11.14
C GLU A 289 10.76 -8.30 12.16
N LEU A 290 11.67 -9.27 12.18
CA LEU A 290 11.67 -10.35 13.16
C LEU A 290 11.77 -9.80 14.59
N CYS A 291 12.71 -8.90 14.86
CA CYS A 291 12.86 -8.24 16.15
C CYS A 291 11.60 -7.46 16.54
N ALA A 292 10.99 -6.75 15.60
CA ALA A 292 9.75 -6.01 15.84
C ALA A 292 8.59 -6.92 16.25
N LEU A 293 8.41 -8.04 15.56
CA LEU A 293 7.34 -9.01 15.84
C LEU A 293 7.56 -9.71 17.18
N LEU A 294 8.80 -10.12 17.50
CA LEU A 294 9.11 -10.69 18.80
C LEU A 294 8.92 -9.68 19.94
N LEU A 295 9.27 -8.42 19.71
CA LEU A 295 9.04 -7.34 20.69
C LEU A 295 7.55 -7.13 20.95
N LEU A 296 6.69 -7.22 19.92
CA LEU A 296 5.23 -7.16 20.09
C LEU A 296 4.67 -8.38 20.82
N ALA A 297 5.23 -9.56 20.63
CA ALA A 297 4.78 -10.77 21.35
C ALA A 297 4.87 -10.60 22.88
N ILE A 298 5.84 -9.82 23.36
CA ILE A 298 6.06 -9.57 24.79
C ILE A 298 5.67 -8.13 25.21
N ALA A 299 5.06 -7.35 24.32
CA ALA A 299 4.74 -5.97 24.62
C ALA A 299 3.67 -5.85 25.71
N SER A 300 3.98 -5.08 26.74
CA SER A 300 3.10 -4.81 27.87
C SER A 300 2.69 -3.32 27.98
N GLY A 301 3.13 -2.48 27.03
CA GLY A 301 2.84 -1.05 27.09
C GLY A 301 3.17 -0.32 25.77
N LEU A 302 2.71 0.93 25.68
CA LEU A 302 2.81 1.77 24.47
C LEU A 302 4.26 1.96 24.00
N ALA A 303 5.22 2.09 24.90
CA ALA A 303 6.62 2.32 24.54
C ALA A 303 7.20 1.14 23.73
N LEU A 304 6.91 -0.10 24.12
CA LEU A 304 7.35 -1.29 23.38
C LEU A 304 6.65 -1.41 22.04
N VAL A 305 5.36 -1.06 21.97
CA VAL A 305 4.58 -1.04 20.73
C VAL A 305 5.15 0.00 19.75
N ILE A 306 5.51 1.19 20.23
CA ILE A 306 6.15 2.23 19.39
C ILE A 306 7.53 1.77 18.94
N ALA A 307 8.35 1.21 19.83
CA ALA A 307 9.67 0.69 19.48
C ALA A 307 9.60 -0.40 18.39
N ALA A 308 8.66 -1.33 18.52
CA ALA A 308 8.40 -2.34 17.51
C ALA A 308 7.98 -1.72 16.17
N GLY A 309 7.12 -0.69 16.20
CA GLY A 309 6.71 0.04 15.00
C GLY A 309 7.87 0.73 14.29
N VAL A 310 8.78 1.33 15.03
CA VAL A 310 10.00 1.95 14.50
C VAL A 310 10.89 0.89 13.85
N LEU A 311 11.16 -0.23 14.53
CA LEU A 311 11.97 -1.33 13.97
C LEU A 311 11.35 -1.89 12.70
N PHE A 312 10.04 -2.14 12.70
CA PHE A 312 9.33 -2.64 11.52
C PHE A 312 9.40 -1.64 10.35
N ALA A 313 9.20 -0.36 10.64
CA ALA A 313 9.27 0.70 9.61
C ALA A 313 10.66 0.80 8.98
N LEU A 314 11.73 0.67 9.78
CA LEU A 314 13.11 0.62 9.28
C LEU A 314 13.35 -0.63 8.42
N GLY A 315 12.92 -1.80 8.89
CA GLY A 315 13.06 -3.07 8.17
C GLY A 315 12.33 -3.06 6.83
N SER A 316 11.08 -2.64 6.84
CA SER A 316 10.25 -2.51 5.65
C SER A 316 10.81 -1.47 4.66
N ALA A 317 11.33 -0.34 5.15
CA ALA A 317 11.89 0.72 4.31
C ALA A 317 13.13 0.23 3.53
N ILE A 318 14.09 -0.41 4.23
CA ILE A 318 15.31 -0.92 3.57
C ILE A 318 15.01 -2.10 2.65
N GLY A 319 14.17 -3.05 3.11
CA GLY A 319 13.81 -4.25 2.35
C GLY A 319 13.06 -3.92 1.07
N SER A 320 12.01 -3.08 1.15
CA SER A 320 11.19 -2.70 -0.01
C SER A 320 11.98 -1.88 -1.04
N ALA A 321 12.81 -0.92 -0.60
CA ALA A 321 13.63 -0.12 -1.50
C ALA A 321 14.63 -1.02 -2.26
N THR A 322 15.26 -1.93 -1.55
CA THR A 322 16.28 -2.83 -2.12
C THR A 322 15.67 -3.85 -3.08
N THR A 323 14.53 -4.46 -2.74
CA THR A 323 13.84 -5.41 -3.62
C THR A 323 13.34 -4.73 -4.90
N LEU A 324 12.87 -3.47 -4.81
CA LEU A 324 12.51 -2.66 -5.98
C LEU A 324 13.72 -2.39 -6.88
N ALA A 325 14.85 -1.96 -6.31
CA ALA A 325 16.08 -1.72 -7.05
C ALA A 325 16.55 -3.00 -7.77
N LEU A 326 16.50 -4.15 -7.08
CA LEU A 326 16.83 -5.45 -7.65
C LEU A 326 15.88 -5.84 -8.80
N ALA A 327 14.58 -5.56 -8.66
CA ALA A 327 13.60 -5.82 -9.72
C ALA A 327 13.90 -4.97 -10.97
N ILE A 328 14.23 -3.69 -10.78
CA ILE A 328 14.58 -2.79 -11.89
C ILE A 328 15.87 -3.24 -12.60
N GLN A 329 16.88 -3.68 -11.84
CA GLN A 329 18.17 -4.15 -12.40
C GLN A 329 18.00 -5.45 -13.22
N ARG A 330 17.11 -6.34 -12.77
CA ARG A 330 16.86 -7.64 -13.45
C ARG A 330 15.88 -7.56 -14.60
N ALA A 331 15.02 -6.55 -14.61
CA ALA A 331 14.01 -6.39 -15.65
C ALA A 331 14.66 -6.19 -17.02
N ASN A 332 14.27 -7.02 -17.99
CA ASN A 332 14.71 -6.85 -19.37
C ASN A 332 14.27 -5.47 -19.89
N PRO A 333 15.21 -4.63 -20.42
CA PRO A 333 14.91 -3.30 -20.91
C PRO A 333 13.74 -3.24 -21.92
N GLN A 334 13.60 -4.27 -22.75
CA GLN A 334 12.54 -4.37 -23.78
C GLN A 334 11.18 -4.76 -23.19
N ARG A 335 11.12 -5.31 -21.98
CA ARG A 335 9.90 -5.78 -21.30
C ARG A 335 9.75 -5.21 -19.88
N ARG A 336 10.40 -4.08 -19.61
CA ARG A 336 10.46 -3.48 -18.28
C ARG A 336 9.08 -3.22 -17.66
N GLY A 337 8.11 -2.79 -18.48
CA GLY A 337 6.73 -2.58 -18.03
C GLY A 337 6.08 -3.87 -17.52
N ARG A 338 6.25 -5.00 -18.23
CA ARG A 338 5.73 -6.29 -17.82
C ARG A 338 6.40 -6.80 -16.54
N ALA A 339 7.71 -6.67 -16.43
CA ALA A 339 8.45 -7.06 -15.24
C ALA A 339 7.98 -6.26 -14.00
N MET A 340 7.83 -4.94 -14.14
CA MET A 340 7.37 -4.09 -13.03
C MET A 340 5.90 -4.35 -12.68
N ALA A 341 5.05 -4.68 -13.64
CA ALA A 341 3.68 -5.12 -13.39
C ALA A 341 3.65 -6.41 -12.55
N SER A 342 4.47 -7.41 -12.92
CA SER A 342 4.64 -8.65 -12.15
C SER A 342 5.10 -8.38 -10.71
N PHE A 343 6.13 -7.53 -10.56
CA PHE A 343 6.66 -7.15 -9.25
C PHE A 343 5.61 -6.47 -8.36
N SER A 344 4.80 -5.58 -8.94
CA SER A 344 3.82 -4.78 -8.21
C SER A 344 2.64 -5.59 -7.65
N ILE A 345 2.39 -6.80 -8.16
CA ILE A 345 1.34 -7.71 -7.67
C ILE A 345 1.74 -8.32 -6.31
N ALA A 346 3.03 -8.46 -6.04
CA ALA A 346 3.52 -9.09 -4.82
C ALA A 346 3.02 -8.39 -3.54
N TYR A 347 2.95 -7.06 -3.53
CA TYR A 347 2.50 -6.28 -2.37
C TYR A 347 1.03 -6.55 -1.99
N PRO A 348 0.02 -6.33 -2.86
CA PRO A 348 -1.37 -6.59 -2.49
C PRO A 348 -1.64 -8.08 -2.26
N LEU A 349 -0.95 -8.98 -2.96
CA LEU A 349 -1.08 -10.41 -2.74
C LEU A 349 -0.58 -10.79 -1.34
N ALA A 350 0.56 -10.25 -0.90
CA ALA A 350 1.10 -10.44 0.44
C ALA A 350 0.14 -9.90 1.51
N ASN A 351 -0.46 -8.72 1.28
CA ASN A 351 -1.44 -8.15 2.21
C ASN A 351 -2.70 -9.00 2.33
N GLY A 352 -3.22 -9.54 1.22
CA GLY A 352 -4.36 -10.44 1.24
C GLY A 352 -4.08 -11.73 1.99
N ALA A 353 -3.02 -12.44 1.61
CA ALA A 353 -2.57 -13.65 2.29
C ALA A 353 -2.21 -13.36 3.77
N GLY A 354 -1.55 -12.22 4.00
CA GLY A 354 -1.20 -11.71 5.31
C GLY A 354 -2.40 -11.54 6.22
N SER A 355 -3.46 -10.94 5.72
CA SER A 355 -4.69 -10.72 6.48
C SER A 355 -5.37 -12.03 6.88
N LEU A 356 -5.39 -13.01 5.96
CA LEU A 356 -5.99 -14.32 6.23
C LEU A 356 -5.22 -15.09 7.31
N TRP A 357 -3.89 -15.26 7.14
CA TRP A 357 -3.12 -16.00 8.14
C TRP A 357 -3.12 -15.30 9.50
N THR A 358 -3.05 -13.96 9.53
CA THR A 358 -3.06 -13.18 10.78
C THR A 358 -4.38 -13.38 11.52
N GLY A 359 -5.52 -13.25 10.81
CA GLY A 359 -6.84 -13.48 11.39
C GLY A 359 -7.00 -14.90 11.90
N SER A 360 -6.57 -15.90 11.12
CA SER A 360 -6.60 -17.32 11.53
C SER A 360 -5.74 -17.58 12.75
N ALA A 361 -4.53 -17.01 12.80
CA ALA A 361 -3.62 -17.20 13.93
C ALA A 361 -4.18 -16.61 15.23
N VAL A 362 -4.81 -15.42 15.16
CA VAL A 362 -5.46 -14.81 16.34
C VAL A 362 -6.65 -15.64 16.79
N GLU A 363 -7.48 -16.13 15.86
CA GLU A 363 -8.66 -16.95 16.16
C GLU A 363 -8.28 -18.26 16.86
N LEU A 364 -7.24 -18.94 16.37
CA LEU A 364 -6.87 -20.27 16.84
C LEU A 364 -5.94 -20.25 18.07
N ALA A 365 -5.06 -19.27 18.17
CA ALA A 365 -3.97 -19.31 19.14
C ALA A 365 -3.75 -17.96 19.89
N GLY A 366 -4.46 -16.89 19.53
CA GLY A 366 -4.34 -15.59 20.15
C GLY A 366 -3.18 -14.74 19.63
N TYR A 367 -3.11 -13.49 20.12
CA TYR A 367 -2.18 -12.47 19.62
C TYR A 367 -0.71 -12.81 19.86
N PHE A 368 -0.37 -13.44 20.99
CA PHE A 368 1.01 -13.86 21.25
C PHE A 368 1.54 -14.78 20.14
N TRP A 369 0.80 -15.84 19.84
CA TRP A 369 1.19 -16.78 18.80
C TRP A 369 1.12 -16.19 17.40
N MET A 370 0.20 -15.27 17.14
CA MET A 370 0.19 -14.52 15.88
C MET A 370 1.53 -13.82 15.66
N TYR A 371 2.07 -13.11 16.65
CA TYR A 371 3.36 -12.43 16.51
C TYR A 371 4.53 -13.43 16.43
N VAL A 372 4.49 -14.54 17.16
CA VAL A 372 5.52 -15.59 17.06
C VAL A 372 5.51 -16.24 15.66
N ILE A 373 4.34 -16.58 15.13
CA ILE A 373 4.20 -17.09 13.76
C ILE A 373 4.69 -16.06 12.74
N GLY A 374 4.33 -14.79 12.92
CA GLY A 374 4.83 -13.71 12.08
C GLY A 374 6.36 -13.61 12.11
N ALA A 375 6.97 -13.71 13.29
CA ALA A 375 8.42 -13.75 13.43
C ALA A 375 9.04 -14.98 12.73
N ALA A 376 8.41 -16.13 12.80
CA ALA A 376 8.84 -17.33 12.07
C ALA A 376 8.73 -17.12 10.53
N LEU A 377 7.70 -16.44 10.05
CA LEU A 377 7.57 -16.08 8.63
C LEU A 377 8.66 -15.09 8.18
N ALA A 378 8.99 -14.09 9.01
CA ALA A 378 10.11 -13.18 8.75
C ALA A 378 11.45 -13.94 8.75
N ALA A 379 11.65 -14.87 9.67
CA ALA A 379 12.82 -15.76 9.70
C ALA A 379 12.90 -16.63 8.44
N ALA A 380 11.78 -17.17 7.97
CA ALA A 380 11.73 -17.93 6.70
C ALA A 380 12.13 -17.04 5.52
N GLY A 381 11.66 -15.80 5.46
CA GLY A 381 12.11 -14.80 4.47
C GLY A 381 13.62 -14.53 4.52
N LEU A 382 14.17 -14.45 5.74
CA LEU A 382 15.63 -14.34 5.94
C LEU A 382 16.36 -15.58 5.41
N VAL A 383 15.88 -16.78 5.68
CA VAL A 383 16.45 -18.05 5.17
C VAL A 383 16.41 -18.06 3.63
N VAL A 384 15.29 -17.67 3.01
CA VAL A 384 15.19 -17.55 1.54
C VAL A 384 16.23 -16.56 1.00
N THR A 385 16.45 -15.45 1.72
CA THR A 385 17.48 -14.46 1.35
C THR A 385 18.88 -15.06 1.41
N LEU A 386 19.19 -15.79 2.49
CA LEU A 386 20.51 -16.43 2.67
C LEU A 386 20.75 -17.55 1.64
N MET A 387 19.75 -18.37 1.34
CA MET A 387 19.84 -19.43 0.31
C MET A 387 20.08 -18.85 -1.10
N ASN A 388 19.55 -17.66 -1.36
CA ASN A 388 19.74 -16.97 -2.64
C ASN A 388 20.88 -15.93 -2.60
N TRP A 389 21.75 -15.96 -1.59
CA TRP A 389 22.84 -15.00 -1.42
C TRP A 389 23.73 -14.82 -2.64
N PRO A 390 24.14 -15.90 -3.35
CA PRO A 390 24.94 -15.73 -4.58
C PRO A 390 24.22 -14.90 -5.65
N ASN A 391 22.89 -15.05 -5.75
CA ASN A 391 22.08 -14.34 -6.71
C ASN A 391 21.79 -12.87 -6.29
N LEU A 392 22.04 -12.52 -5.03
CA LEU A 392 21.86 -11.17 -4.48
C LEU A 392 23.14 -10.37 -4.38
N ARG A 393 24.30 -10.99 -4.65
CA ARG A 393 25.56 -10.27 -4.81
C ARG A 393 25.49 -9.47 -6.11
N ASN A 394 25.70 -8.16 -6.00
CA ASN A 394 25.88 -7.29 -7.15
C ASN A 394 27.05 -7.82 -7.99
N LYS A 395 26.79 -8.10 -9.27
CA LYS A 395 27.85 -8.19 -10.29
C LYS A 395 28.27 -6.79 -10.66
#